data_64a69832a14f36d14359cab910a4769e
#
_entry.id   64a69832a14f36d14359cab910a4769e
#
_cell.length_a   1.000
_cell.length_b   1.000
_cell.length_c   1.000
_cell.angle_alpha   90.00
_cell.angle_beta   90.00
_cell.angle_gamma   90.00
#
_symmetry.space_group_name_H-M   'P 1'
#
loop_
_entity.id
_entity.type
_entity.pdbx_description
1 polymer ?
#
loop_
_entity_poly.entity_id
_entity_poly.type
_entity_poly.pdbx_seq_one_letter_code
_entity_poly.pdbx_strand_id
1 'polypeptide(L)'
;MRKDIEIPVYPTRIIKRETEAPFGEDCAAIVCTSYVSRMEIYRSFENCLVMGFDSIEDETYPNAFKPEHAEMIKSFVDNLDPRIKKLYVLTDRGISRGQAIKAALLLYQFGGNRDLYIWRNPEYNPNTLVFKTLCHCFGIRFVNIKTRIRKRIKIHALRKAVGKRR
;
A
#
# COMPACT_ATOMS: atom_id res chain seq x y z
N MET A 1 12.85 4.36 -7.81
CA MET A 1 12.65 4.80 -6.39
C MET A 1 13.95 4.68 -5.60
N ARG A 2 14.28 5.64 -4.72
CA ARG A 2 15.50 5.65 -3.90
C ARG A 2 15.45 4.60 -2.78
N LYS A 3 16.63 4.12 -2.33
CA LYS A 3 16.74 3.05 -1.34
C LYS A 3 16.71 3.49 0.13
N ASP A 4 16.71 4.79 0.39
CA ASP A 4 16.79 5.40 1.73
C ASP A 4 15.44 5.89 2.28
N ILE A 5 14.32 5.64 1.57
CA ILE A 5 13.00 6.08 1.99
C ILE A 5 12.35 5.03 2.88
N GLU A 6 11.93 5.43 4.08
CA GLU A 6 11.07 4.63 4.95
C GLU A 6 9.61 4.62 4.45
N ILE A 7 8.93 3.48 4.58
CA ILE A 7 7.54 3.32 4.13
C ILE A 7 6.64 2.86 5.28
N PRO A 8 6.23 3.75 6.19
CA PRO A 8 5.23 3.44 7.22
C PRO A 8 3.82 3.31 6.64
N VAL A 9 3.00 2.43 7.22
CA VAL A 9 1.59 2.25 6.84
C VAL A 9 0.71 2.51 8.05
N TYR A 10 -0.25 3.42 7.91
CA TYR A 10 -1.18 3.78 8.98
C TYR A 10 -2.64 3.80 8.50
N PRO A 11 -3.60 3.57 9.41
CA PRO A 11 -5.01 3.84 9.12
C PRO A 11 -5.28 5.34 9.06
N THR A 12 -6.06 5.80 8.09
CA THR A 12 -6.40 7.23 7.91
C THR A 12 -7.06 7.87 9.12
N ARG A 13 -7.69 7.07 10.00
CA ARG A 13 -8.33 7.56 11.23
C ARG A 13 -7.37 8.19 12.24
N ILE A 14 -6.06 7.88 12.17
CA ILE A 14 -5.05 8.46 13.07
C ILE A 14 -4.90 9.95 12.84
N ILE A 15 -5.13 10.42 11.63
CA ILE A 15 -4.91 11.82 11.23
C ILE A 15 -6.11 12.73 11.55
N LYS A 16 -7.25 12.19 11.99
CA LYS A 16 -8.45 12.99 12.33
C LYS A 16 -8.25 14.00 13.47
N ARG A 17 -7.16 13.93 14.22
CA ARG A 17 -6.93 14.79 15.40
C ARG A 17 -5.89 15.88 15.18
N GLU A 18 -5.20 15.87 14.07
CA GLU A 18 -4.12 16.82 13.82
C GLU A 18 -4.56 17.76 12.70
N THR A 19 -4.97 18.97 13.10
CA THR A 19 -5.26 20.10 12.20
C THR A 19 -4.01 20.67 11.55
N GLU A 20 -2.84 20.17 11.95
CA GLU A 20 -1.54 20.52 11.36
C GLU A 20 -1.14 19.43 10.36
N ALA A 21 -0.45 19.82 9.29
CA ALA A 21 0.06 18.90 8.29
C ALA A 21 0.83 17.77 9.00
N PRO A 22 0.35 16.51 8.95
CA PRO A 22 0.94 15.41 9.73
C PRO A 22 2.32 15.02 9.23
N PHE A 23 2.79 15.72 8.21
CA PHE A 23 4.00 15.39 7.49
C PHE A 23 4.93 16.59 7.49
N GLY A 24 6.13 16.43 8.05
CA GLY A 24 7.21 17.42 7.89
C GLY A 24 7.62 17.57 6.41
N GLU A 25 8.41 18.56 6.12
CA GLU A 25 8.91 18.87 4.76
C GLU A 25 9.69 17.70 4.10
N ASP A 26 10.19 16.76 4.91
CA ASP A 26 10.88 15.56 4.46
C ASP A 26 9.96 14.34 4.28
N CYS A 27 8.64 14.54 4.26
CA CYS A 27 7.64 13.50 4.18
C CYS A 27 6.76 13.64 2.93
N ALA A 28 6.30 12.51 2.42
CA ALA A 28 5.30 12.40 1.37
C ALA A 28 4.24 11.36 1.76
N ALA A 29 3.09 11.37 1.11
CA ALA A 29 2.03 10.40 1.39
C ALA A 29 1.34 9.86 0.14
N ILE A 30 0.98 8.58 0.18
CA ILE A 30 0.01 7.95 -0.71
C ILE A 30 -1.24 7.65 0.13
N VAL A 31 -2.35 8.29 -0.19
CA VAL A 31 -3.63 8.15 0.52
C VAL A 31 -4.61 7.39 -0.36
N CYS A 32 -5.06 6.24 0.11
CA CYS A 32 -6.04 5.41 -0.58
C CYS A 32 -7.27 5.23 0.31
N THR A 33 -8.34 5.93 -0.02
CA THR A 33 -9.59 5.90 0.75
C THR A 33 -10.80 5.83 -0.17
N SER A 34 -11.85 5.16 0.30
CA SER A 34 -13.15 5.13 -0.38
C SER A 34 -14.05 6.32 0.02
N TYR A 35 -13.60 7.17 0.95
CA TYR A 35 -14.38 8.28 1.49
C TYR A 35 -13.99 9.61 0.84
N VAL A 36 -14.90 10.20 0.05
CA VAL A 36 -14.67 11.45 -0.69
C VAL A 36 -14.27 12.61 0.24
N SER A 37 -14.95 12.76 1.38
CA SER A 37 -14.64 13.80 2.36
C SER A 37 -13.21 13.74 2.91
N ARG A 38 -12.63 12.55 3.01
CA ARG A 38 -11.22 12.38 3.39
C ARG A 38 -10.27 12.72 2.26
N MET A 39 -10.64 12.41 1.02
CA MET A 39 -9.82 12.74 -0.15
C MET A 39 -9.58 14.25 -0.25
N GLU A 40 -10.60 15.07 0.00
CA GLU A 40 -10.50 16.52 -0.04
C GLU A 40 -9.49 17.08 0.98
N ILE A 41 -9.51 16.55 2.22
CA ILE A 41 -8.56 16.96 3.27
C ILE A 41 -7.10 16.74 2.83
N TYR A 42 -6.82 15.57 2.23
CA TYR A 42 -5.45 15.22 1.87
C TYR A 42 -4.96 15.87 0.58
N ARG A 43 -5.86 16.28 -0.32
CA ARG A 43 -5.50 16.99 -1.56
C ARG A 43 -4.89 18.36 -1.32
N SER A 44 -5.11 18.96 -0.16
CA SER A 44 -4.52 20.25 0.22
C SER A 44 -3.06 20.16 0.67
N PHE A 45 -2.51 18.95 0.88
CA PHE A 45 -1.13 18.79 1.32
C PHE A 45 -0.17 18.66 0.13
N GLU A 46 0.95 19.34 0.21
CA GLU A 46 2.09 19.12 -0.69
C GLU A 46 2.60 17.68 -0.56
N ASN A 47 3.20 17.17 -1.61
CA ASN A 47 3.77 15.81 -1.65
C ASN A 47 2.76 14.70 -1.27
N CYS A 48 1.49 14.86 -1.64
CA CYS A 48 0.45 13.90 -1.35
C CYS A 48 -0.24 13.41 -2.63
N LEU A 49 -0.20 12.09 -2.86
CA LEU A 49 -0.99 11.42 -3.89
C LEU A 49 -2.26 10.86 -3.27
N VAL A 50 -3.42 11.38 -3.68
CA VAL A 50 -4.73 10.94 -3.17
C VAL A 50 -5.48 10.19 -4.26
N MET A 51 -5.95 8.97 -3.95
CA MET A 51 -6.74 8.16 -4.88
C MET A 51 -7.87 7.41 -4.17
N GLY A 52 -8.98 7.22 -4.91
CA GLY A 52 -10.16 6.51 -4.44
C GLY A 52 -10.30 5.16 -5.13
N PHE A 53 -10.22 4.08 -4.35
CA PHE A 53 -10.59 2.74 -4.80
C PHE A 53 -10.91 1.84 -3.60
N ASP A 54 -11.67 0.78 -3.84
CA ASP A 54 -12.10 -0.15 -2.81
C ASP A 54 -11.11 -1.28 -2.59
N SER A 55 -11.19 -1.93 -1.40
CA SER A 55 -10.33 -3.08 -1.07
C SER A 55 -10.86 -4.39 -1.69
N ILE A 56 -11.23 -4.34 -2.97
CA ILE A 56 -11.77 -5.46 -3.74
C ILE A 56 -10.63 -6.12 -4.51
N GLU A 57 -10.66 -7.46 -4.60
CA GLU A 57 -9.64 -8.25 -5.32
C GLU A 57 -10.11 -8.71 -6.72
N ASP A 58 -11.32 -8.38 -7.11
CA ASP A 58 -11.88 -8.63 -8.43
C ASP A 58 -11.75 -7.37 -9.30
N GLU A 59 -10.97 -7.46 -10.35
CA GLU A 59 -10.66 -6.35 -11.27
C GLU A 59 -11.85 -5.88 -12.10
N THR A 60 -12.92 -6.70 -12.19
CA THR A 60 -14.14 -6.37 -12.95
C THR A 60 -15.01 -5.33 -12.24
N TYR A 61 -14.82 -5.13 -10.93
CA TYR A 61 -15.56 -4.11 -10.20
C TYR A 61 -15.15 -2.70 -10.60
N PRO A 62 -16.11 -1.76 -10.72
CA PRO A 62 -15.83 -0.38 -11.13
C PRO A 62 -14.79 0.33 -10.27
N ASN A 63 -14.89 0.19 -8.96
CA ASN A 63 -14.01 0.85 -7.98
C ASN A 63 -12.82 -0.04 -7.55
N ALA A 64 -12.52 -1.11 -8.27
CA ALA A 64 -11.33 -1.91 -8.00
C ALA A 64 -10.05 -1.14 -8.37
N PHE A 65 -8.92 -1.57 -7.83
CA PHE A 65 -7.62 -1.03 -8.21
C PHE A 65 -7.32 -1.33 -9.69
N LYS A 66 -6.98 -0.30 -10.46
CA LYS A 66 -6.76 -0.37 -11.90
C LYS A 66 -5.29 -0.11 -12.25
N PRO A 67 -4.84 -0.47 -13.47
CA PRO A 67 -3.49 -0.17 -13.96
C PRO A 67 -3.14 1.33 -13.88
N GLU A 68 -4.09 2.23 -14.14
CA GLU A 68 -3.90 3.68 -14.07
C GLU A 68 -3.53 4.15 -12.66
N HIS A 69 -4.12 3.53 -11.61
CA HIS A 69 -3.73 3.80 -10.23
C HIS A 69 -2.28 3.38 -9.96
N ALA A 70 -1.82 2.28 -10.55
CA ALA A 70 -0.45 1.82 -10.39
C ALA A 70 0.55 2.76 -11.09
N GLU A 71 0.21 3.26 -12.27
CA GLU A 71 1.02 4.25 -12.99
C GLU A 71 1.10 5.59 -12.22
N MET A 72 -0.01 6.03 -11.61
CA MET A 72 -0.01 7.21 -10.74
C MET A 72 0.94 7.02 -9.55
N ILE A 73 0.90 5.87 -8.88
CA ILE A 73 1.82 5.55 -7.76
C ILE A 73 3.26 5.52 -8.26
N LYS A 74 3.51 4.86 -9.39
CA LYS A 74 4.86 4.77 -9.97
C LYS A 74 5.41 6.16 -10.30
N SER A 75 4.65 6.96 -11.03
CA SER A 75 5.03 8.33 -11.38
C SER A 75 5.32 9.17 -10.13
N PHE A 76 4.45 9.09 -9.12
CA PHE A 76 4.62 9.81 -7.86
C PHE A 76 5.92 9.43 -7.14
N VAL A 77 6.19 8.13 -6.97
CA VAL A 77 7.39 7.69 -6.23
C VAL A 77 8.70 7.88 -7.01
N ASP A 78 8.64 7.88 -8.34
CA ASP A 78 9.82 8.11 -9.18
C ASP A 78 10.21 9.61 -9.23
N ASN A 79 9.23 10.51 -9.03
CA ASN A 79 9.41 11.96 -9.03
C ASN A 79 9.45 12.58 -7.63
N LEU A 80 9.56 11.79 -6.55
CA LEU A 80 9.67 12.32 -5.19
C LEU A 80 10.90 13.23 -5.05
N ASP A 81 10.69 14.37 -4.38
CA ASP A 81 11.77 15.30 -4.04
C ASP A 81 12.90 14.54 -3.31
N PRO A 82 14.18 14.80 -3.66
CA PRO A 82 15.32 14.18 -3.00
C PRO A 82 15.39 14.36 -1.47
N ARG A 83 14.72 15.36 -0.92
CA ARG A 83 14.63 15.62 0.53
C ARG A 83 13.72 14.64 1.26
N ILE A 84 12.79 13.99 0.56
CA ILE A 84 11.83 13.07 1.18
C ILE A 84 12.54 11.86 1.76
N LYS A 85 12.35 11.62 3.06
CA LYS A 85 12.89 10.47 3.81
C LYS A 85 11.81 9.47 4.19
N LYS A 86 10.55 9.90 4.27
CA LYS A 86 9.42 9.05 4.64
C LYS A 86 8.30 9.16 3.64
N LEU A 87 7.81 8.01 3.18
CA LEU A 87 6.63 7.89 2.33
C LEU A 87 5.53 7.16 3.10
N TYR A 88 4.61 7.90 3.65
CA TYR A 88 3.46 7.35 4.36
C TYR A 88 2.49 6.70 3.37
N VAL A 89 1.99 5.50 3.72
CA VAL A 89 0.89 4.86 3.00
C VAL A 89 -0.31 4.82 3.93
N LEU A 90 -1.31 5.63 3.63
CA LEU A 90 -2.50 5.82 4.44
C LEU A 90 -3.69 5.15 3.78
N THR A 91 -4.35 4.26 4.50
CA THR A 91 -5.57 3.60 4.03
C THR A 91 -6.56 3.47 5.17
N ASP A 92 -7.84 3.19 4.90
CA ASP A 92 -8.89 3.21 5.92
C ASP A 92 -8.57 2.36 7.15
N ARG A 93 -7.97 1.19 6.97
CA ARG A 93 -7.59 0.27 8.06
C ARG A 93 -6.10 -0.04 8.17
N GLY A 94 -5.29 0.25 7.17
CA GLY A 94 -3.85 -0.04 7.16
C GLY A 94 -3.45 -1.53 7.02
N ILE A 95 -4.40 -2.46 6.91
CA ILE A 95 -4.13 -3.91 6.95
C ILE A 95 -4.16 -4.62 5.60
N SER A 96 -4.79 -4.04 4.58
CA SER A 96 -4.99 -4.66 3.26
C SER A 96 -4.31 -3.87 2.15
N ARG A 97 -4.96 -2.84 1.60
CA ARG A 97 -4.42 -2.00 0.50
C ARG A 97 -3.06 -1.40 0.84
N GLY A 98 -2.92 -0.80 2.03
CA GLY A 98 -1.67 -0.19 2.48
C GLY A 98 -0.52 -1.19 2.57
N GLN A 99 -0.77 -2.39 3.09
CA GLN A 99 0.26 -3.42 3.16
C GLN A 99 0.64 -3.97 1.77
N ALA A 100 -0.32 -4.05 0.84
CA ALA A 100 -0.06 -4.43 -0.54
C ALA A 100 0.82 -3.41 -1.27
N ILE A 101 0.50 -2.11 -1.12
CA ILE A 101 1.30 -1.01 -1.67
C ILE A 101 2.71 -1.05 -1.08
N LYS A 102 2.83 -1.11 0.26
CA LYS A 102 4.14 -1.20 0.92
C LYS A 102 4.96 -2.39 0.43
N ALA A 103 4.35 -3.57 0.30
CA ALA A 103 5.04 -4.76 -0.17
C ALA A 103 5.59 -4.58 -1.60
N ALA A 104 4.80 -4.00 -2.51
CA ALA A 104 5.22 -3.72 -3.88
C ALA A 104 6.33 -2.66 -3.92
N LEU A 105 6.21 -1.58 -3.15
CA LEU A 105 7.22 -0.52 -3.06
C LEU A 105 8.55 -1.04 -2.48
N LEU A 106 8.51 -1.90 -1.46
CA LEU A 106 9.73 -2.53 -0.93
C LEU A 106 10.44 -3.41 -1.97
N LEU A 107 9.68 -4.12 -2.80
CA LEU A 107 10.27 -4.88 -3.91
C LEU A 107 10.83 -3.96 -4.98
N TYR A 108 10.16 -2.86 -5.30
CA TYR A 108 10.60 -1.87 -6.26
C TYR A 108 11.88 -1.16 -5.80
N GLN A 109 11.93 -0.81 -4.51
CA GLN A 109 13.04 -0.07 -3.91
C GLN A 109 14.30 -0.93 -3.71
N PHE A 110 14.11 -2.16 -3.20
CA PHE A 110 15.23 -3.01 -2.74
C PHE A 110 15.37 -4.31 -3.51
N GLY A 111 14.31 -4.77 -4.17
CA GLY A 111 14.27 -6.14 -4.68
C GLY A 111 14.24 -7.21 -3.57
N GLY A 112 14.59 -8.44 -3.92
CA GLY A 112 14.81 -9.52 -2.98
C GLY A 112 13.58 -9.93 -2.17
N ASN A 113 13.72 -9.95 -0.84
CA ASN A 113 12.75 -10.55 0.09
C ASN A 113 12.33 -9.62 1.24
N ARG A 114 12.57 -8.33 1.14
CA ARG A 114 12.29 -7.39 2.24
C ARG A 114 10.80 -7.20 2.56
N ASP A 115 9.92 -7.57 1.64
CA ASP A 115 8.47 -7.56 1.82
C ASP A 115 7.94 -8.78 2.58
N LEU A 116 8.74 -9.85 2.75
CA LEU A 116 8.25 -11.13 3.27
C LEU A 116 7.66 -11.08 4.67
N TYR A 117 8.10 -10.16 5.52
CA TYR A 117 7.53 -9.98 6.84
C TYR A 117 6.06 -9.55 6.78
N ILE A 118 5.66 -8.76 5.77
CA ILE A 118 4.27 -8.36 5.54
C ILE A 118 3.40 -9.59 5.25
N TRP A 119 3.88 -10.48 4.38
CA TRP A 119 3.15 -11.70 3.99
C TRP A 119 3.09 -12.76 5.09
N ARG A 120 4.02 -12.71 6.05
CA ARG A 120 4.08 -13.62 7.19
C ARG A 120 3.30 -13.12 8.40
N ASN A 121 3.09 -11.81 8.50
CA ASN A 121 2.37 -11.23 9.62
C ASN A 121 0.89 -11.66 9.57
N PRO A 122 0.42 -12.36 10.61
CA PRO A 122 -0.96 -12.82 10.66
C PRO A 122 -1.99 -11.69 10.78
N GLU A 123 -1.67 -10.51 11.20
CA GLU A 123 -2.57 -9.35 11.29
C GLU A 123 -2.81 -8.66 9.96
N TYR A 124 -1.92 -8.89 8.98
CA TYR A 124 -2.02 -8.29 7.66
C TYR A 124 -2.73 -9.22 6.66
N ASN A 125 -3.49 -8.61 5.78
CA ASN A 125 -4.16 -9.28 4.67
C ASN A 125 -3.94 -8.50 3.38
N PRO A 126 -2.71 -8.45 2.84
CA PRO A 126 -2.39 -7.63 1.68
C PRO A 126 -3.30 -7.97 0.50
N ASN A 127 -3.92 -6.95 -0.10
CA ASN A 127 -4.78 -7.08 -1.27
C ASN A 127 -3.97 -7.58 -2.47
N THR A 128 -4.34 -8.75 -3.01
CA THR A 128 -3.55 -9.40 -4.06
C THR A 128 -3.69 -8.72 -5.41
N LEU A 129 -4.83 -8.08 -5.70
CA LEU A 129 -5.01 -7.32 -6.93
C LEU A 129 -4.08 -6.10 -6.94
N VAL A 130 -4.13 -5.27 -5.87
CA VAL A 130 -3.23 -4.10 -5.70
C VAL A 130 -1.77 -4.50 -5.85
N PHE A 131 -1.36 -5.56 -5.15
CA PHE A 131 0.02 -6.04 -5.18
C PHE A 131 0.46 -6.49 -6.58
N LYS A 132 -0.35 -7.32 -7.26
CA LYS A 132 -0.05 -7.81 -8.61
C LYS A 132 0.08 -6.67 -9.60
N THR A 133 -0.92 -5.77 -9.63
CA THR A 133 -0.96 -4.66 -10.58
C THR A 133 0.24 -3.73 -10.41
N LEU A 134 0.59 -3.38 -9.16
CA LEU A 134 1.80 -2.59 -8.87
C LEU A 134 3.09 -3.32 -9.29
N CYS A 135 3.20 -4.62 -8.97
CA CYS A 135 4.39 -5.38 -9.37
C CYS A 135 4.55 -5.44 -10.90
N HIS A 136 3.45 -5.58 -11.65
CA HIS A 136 3.49 -5.53 -13.12
C HIS A 136 3.95 -4.15 -13.60
N CYS A 137 3.39 -3.07 -13.09
CA CYS A 137 3.77 -1.71 -13.42
C CYS A 137 5.26 -1.41 -13.09
N PHE A 138 5.78 -1.98 -12.00
CA PHE A 138 7.18 -1.85 -11.58
C PHE A 138 8.15 -2.80 -12.31
N GLY A 139 7.68 -3.64 -13.22
CA GLY A 139 8.50 -4.62 -13.92
C GLY A 139 9.02 -5.77 -13.03
N ILE A 140 8.36 -6.06 -11.92
CA ILE A 140 8.75 -7.12 -10.98
C ILE A 140 8.35 -8.49 -11.54
N ARG A 141 9.28 -9.45 -11.54
CA ARG A 141 9.08 -10.79 -12.11
C ARG A 141 7.92 -11.54 -11.48
N PHE A 142 7.07 -12.15 -12.30
CA PHE A 142 5.87 -12.90 -11.93
C PHE A 142 6.11 -14.04 -10.91
N VAL A 143 7.24 -14.71 -10.97
CA VAL A 143 7.61 -15.81 -10.02
C VAL A 143 7.59 -15.30 -8.58
N ASN A 144 8.11 -14.09 -8.34
CA ASN A 144 8.12 -13.47 -7.02
C ASN A 144 6.71 -13.17 -6.51
N ILE A 145 5.83 -12.70 -7.40
CA ILE A 145 4.43 -12.39 -7.09
C ILE A 145 3.69 -13.66 -6.63
N LYS A 146 3.79 -14.74 -7.40
CA LYS A 146 3.16 -16.04 -7.08
C LYS A 146 3.56 -16.58 -5.71
N THR A 147 4.83 -16.50 -5.36
CA THR A 147 5.34 -16.98 -4.08
C THR A 147 4.75 -16.20 -2.90
N ARG A 148 4.60 -14.87 -3.01
CA ARG A 148 3.99 -14.02 -1.97
C ARG A 148 2.53 -14.39 -1.75
N ILE A 149 1.76 -14.48 -2.82
CA ILE A 149 0.33 -14.83 -2.76
C ILE A 149 0.12 -16.22 -2.13
N ARG A 150 0.90 -17.21 -2.50
CA ARG A 150 0.82 -18.56 -1.90
C ARG A 150 1.08 -18.54 -0.39
N LYS A 151 2.05 -17.75 0.08
CA LYS A 151 2.32 -17.60 1.53
C LYS A 151 1.14 -16.99 2.27
N ARG A 152 0.49 -15.97 1.70
CA ARG A 152 -0.72 -15.37 2.27
C ARG A 152 -1.83 -16.41 2.42
N ILE A 153 -2.14 -17.16 1.36
CA ILE A 153 -3.20 -18.17 1.37
C ILE A 153 -2.95 -19.21 2.47
N LYS A 154 -1.70 -19.70 2.61
CA LYS A 154 -1.32 -20.67 3.63
C LYS A 154 -1.55 -20.13 5.06
N ILE A 155 -1.15 -18.89 5.31
CA ILE A 155 -1.34 -18.25 6.63
C ILE A 155 -2.82 -18.05 6.94
N HIS A 156 -3.62 -17.66 5.96
CA HIS A 156 -5.07 -17.48 6.13
C HIS A 156 -5.78 -18.81 6.44
N ALA A 157 -5.39 -19.89 5.77
CA ALA A 157 -5.91 -21.23 6.04
C ALA A 157 -5.58 -21.71 7.46
N LEU A 158 -4.35 -21.49 7.93
CA LEU A 158 -3.94 -21.81 9.29
C LEU A 158 -4.75 -21.05 10.35
N ARG A 159 -5.03 -19.77 10.14
CA ARG A 159 -5.86 -18.95 11.03
C ARG A 159 -7.29 -19.49 11.16
N LYS A 160 -7.90 -19.82 10.02
CA LYS A 160 -9.25 -20.37 9.97
C LYS A 160 -9.34 -21.71 10.72
N ALA A 161 -8.27 -22.51 10.69
CA ALA A 161 -8.18 -23.76 11.41
C ALA A 161 -8.02 -23.57 12.93
N VAL A 162 -7.24 -22.60 13.37
CA VAL A 162 -7.04 -22.28 14.80
C VAL A 162 -8.28 -21.60 15.41
N GLY A 163 -8.92 -20.68 14.68
CA GLY A 163 -10.13 -20.00 15.16
C GLY A 163 -11.37 -20.91 15.30
N LYS A 164 -11.38 -22.08 14.65
CA LYS A 164 -12.45 -23.08 14.81
C LYS A 164 -12.27 -24.00 16.03
N ARG A 165 -11.14 -23.91 16.72
CA ARG A 165 -10.84 -24.72 17.94
C ARG A 165 -11.07 -23.97 19.26
N ARG A 166 -11.63 -22.76 19.19
CA ARG A 166 -12.12 -21.96 20.31
C ARG A 166 -13.64 -21.79 20.17
#